data_2bfd4ad467848f3930c56cec4f4d9a37
#
_entry.id   2bfd4ad467848f3930c56cec4f4d9a37
#
_cell.length_a   1.000
_cell.length_b   1.000
_cell.length_c   1.000
_cell.angle_alpha   90.00
_cell.angle_beta   90.00
_cell.angle_gamma   90.00
#
_symmetry.space_group_name_H-M   'P 1'
#
loop_
_entity.id
_entity.type
_entity.pdbx_description
1 polymer ?
#
loop_
_entity_poly.entity_id
_entity_poly.type
_entity_poly.pdbx_seq_one_letter_code
_entity_poly.pdbx_strand_id
1 'polypeptide(L)'
;LKSWGAVSVKSYNQPRREQRQQVLEAARQTQMMVVPEGGSLFQHNMSMVLDGHTGVEHALPVAKLYDDVIVLWSQTKVGYTPTLGVAYGGVWGENYWYVKTDVWDDERLNRFVPREVIDPAARRRIQAPDDEYNHLNAARGANALREKGVLVNLGAHGQREGLAAHWELWMLEQGGMTPHEALRCGTLNGARYLGMDKD
;
A
#
# COMPACT_ATOMS: atom_id res chain seq x y z
N LEU A 1 15.05 -5.39 20.22
CA LEU A 1 14.68 -4.31 19.31
C LEU A 1 14.28 -3.06 20.10
N LYS A 2 13.32 -3.14 21.03
CA LYS A 2 12.88 -2.01 21.85
C LYS A 2 14.03 -1.31 22.57
N SER A 3 14.95 -2.08 23.15
CA SER A 3 16.16 -1.57 23.83
C SER A 3 17.11 -0.77 22.92
N TRP A 4 16.97 -0.91 21.62
CA TRP A 4 17.73 -0.16 20.60
C TRP A 4 16.93 1.01 20.01
N GLY A 5 15.79 1.37 20.61
CA GLY A 5 14.97 2.49 20.18
C GLY A 5 13.97 2.16 19.08
N ALA A 6 13.80 0.89 18.68
CA ALA A 6 12.79 0.53 17.69
C ALA A 6 11.38 0.76 18.24
N VAL A 7 10.52 1.36 17.41
CA VAL A 7 9.10 1.63 17.72
C VAL A 7 8.16 0.68 17.01
N SER A 8 8.64 -0.03 16.00
CA SER A 8 7.87 -0.99 15.20
C SER A 8 8.65 -2.25 14.89
N VAL A 9 7.92 -3.31 14.55
CA VAL A 9 8.44 -4.58 14.06
C VAL A 9 7.80 -4.87 12.72
N LYS A 10 8.60 -5.17 11.70
CA LYS A 10 8.12 -5.74 10.43
C LYS A 10 7.81 -7.22 10.64
N SER A 11 6.54 -7.60 10.48
CA SER A 11 6.11 -8.99 10.46
C SER A 11 6.11 -9.50 9.01
N TYR A 12 7.27 -10.01 8.55
CA TYR A 12 7.48 -10.37 7.16
C TYR A 12 7.42 -11.87 6.94
N ASN A 13 6.55 -12.30 6.05
CA ASN A 13 6.46 -13.69 5.56
C ASN A 13 6.37 -14.78 6.63
N GLN A 14 5.73 -14.51 7.79
CA GLN A 14 5.36 -15.58 8.69
C GLN A 14 4.07 -16.25 8.18
N PRO A 15 4.16 -17.45 7.59
CA PRO A 15 2.99 -18.09 6.97
C PRO A 15 1.97 -18.59 7.99
N ARG A 16 2.43 -18.97 9.18
CA ARG A 16 1.57 -19.49 10.24
C ARG A 16 1.00 -18.37 11.09
N ARG A 17 -0.31 -18.39 11.30
CA ARG A 17 -1.04 -17.38 12.08
C ARG A 17 -0.54 -17.32 13.53
N GLU A 18 -0.25 -18.47 14.14
CA GLU A 18 0.24 -18.55 15.52
C GLU A 18 1.55 -17.77 15.71
N GLN A 19 2.46 -17.84 14.75
CA GLN A 19 3.72 -17.07 14.79
C GLN A 19 3.46 -15.58 14.77
N ARG A 20 2.52 -15.11 13.93
CA ARG A 20 2.14 -13.69 13.88
C ARG A 20 1.48 -13.23 15.17
N GLN A 21 0.63 -14.06 15.76
CA GLN A 21 0.01 -13.79 17.07
C GLN A 21 1.03 -13.68 18.19
N GLN A 22 2.08 -14.52 18.19
CA GLN A 22 3.18 -14.42 19.14
C GLN A 22 3.96 -13.11 19.00
N VAL A 23 4.19 -12.66 17.75
CA VAL A 23 4.82 -11.34 17.48
C VAL A 23 3.95 -10.21 18.00
N LEU A 24 2.64 -10.27 17.78
CA LEU A 24 1.68 -9.29 18.30
C LEU A 24 1.67 -9.22 19.82
N GLU A 25 1.69 -10.37 20.49
CA GLU A 25 1.70 -10.42 21.95
C GLU A 25 2.99 -9.82 22.52
N ALA A 26 4.15 -10.17 21.95
CA ALA A 26 5.43 -9.57 22.33
C ALA A 26 5.46 -8.06 22.08
N ALA A 27 4.85 -7.61 20.99
CA ALA A 27 4.76 -6.19 20.65
C ALA A 27 3.84 -5.43 21.62
N ARG A 28 2.71 -6.02 22.05
CA ARG A 28 1.85 -5.42 23.09
C ARG A 28 2.60 -5.20 24.39
N GLN A 29 3.33 -6.22 24.86
CA GLN A 29 4.12 -6.15 26.09
C GLN A 29 5.21 -5.08 26.02
N THR A 30 5.74 -4.80 24.84
CA THR A 30 6.80 -3.81 24.61
C THR A 30 6.30 -2.48 24.04
N GLN A 31 5.00 -2.32 23.87
CA GLN A 31 4.38 -1.12 23.26
C GLN A 31 5.00 -0.77 21.92
N MET A 32 5.08 -1.74 21.03
CA MET A 32 5.59 -1.59 19.66
C MET A 32 4.46 -1.81 18.64
N MET A 33 4.57 -1.15 17.51
CA MET A 33 3.73 -1.40 16.35
C MET A 33 4.16 -2.72 15.67
N VAL A 34 3.20 -3.41 15.05
CA VAL A 34 3.50 -4.57 14.19
C VAL A 34 2.96 -4.29 12.81
N VAL A 35 3.87 -4.13 11.85
CA VAL A 35 3.55 -3.83 10.47
C VAL A 35 3.79 -5.10 9.64
N PRO A 36 2.73 -5.82 9.23
CA PRO A 36 2.89 -7.04 8.46
C PRO A 36 3.04 -6.73 6.97
N GLU A 37 3.71 -7.60 6.28
CA GLU A 37 3.60 -7.67 4.83
C GLU A 37 2.34 -8.45 4.48
N GLY A 38 1.41 -7.82 3.77
CA GLY A 38 0.32 -8.52 3.10
C GLY A 38 0.82 -9.37 1.95
N GLY A 39 0.00 -10.26 1.45
CA GLY A 39 0.40 -11.19 0.40
C GLY A 39 -0.72 -11.45 -0.60
N SER A 40 -0.44 -12.35 -1.53
CA SER A 40 -1.36 -12.77 -2.59
C SER A 40 -2.50 -13.69 -2.11
N LEU A 41 -2.62 -13.94 -0.79
CA LEU A 41 -3.68 -14.76 -0.20
C LEU A 41 -4.64 -13.90 0.62
N PHE A 42 -5.87 -13.77 0.15
CA PHE A 42 -6.89 -12.94 0.79
C PHE A 42 -7.13 -13.32 2.27
N GLN A 43 -7.32 -14.61 2.57
CA GLN A 43 -7.57 -15.07 3.94
C GLN A 43 -6.38 -14.80 4.88
N HIS A 44 -5.16 -14.86 4.35
CA HIS A 44 -3.96 -14.50 5.10
C HIS A 44 -4.01 -13.02 5.53
N ASN A 45 -4.30 -12.11 4.60
CA ASN A 45 -4.44 -10.68 4.87
C ASN A 45 -5.58 -10.41 5.88
N MET A 46 -6.73 -11.05 5.69
CA MET A 46 -7.85 -10.89 6.62
C MET A 46 -7.53 -11.38 8.03
N SER A 47 -6.71 -12.44 8.18
CA SER A 47 -6.26 -12.87 9.51
C SER A 47 -5.40 -11.82 10.21
N MET A 48 -4.66 -10.98 9.47
CA MET A 48 -3.89 -9.86 10.04
C MET A 48 -4.82 -8.77 10.57
N VAL A 49 -5.90 -8.47 9.87
CA VAL A 49 -6.94 -7.52 10.32
C VAL A 49 -7.59 -8.03 11.61
N LEU A 50 -8.00 -9.31 11.63
CA LEU A 50 -8.66 -9.94 12.78
C LEU A 50 -7.75 -10.02 14.01
N ASP A 51 -6.46 -10.27 13.82
CA ASP A 51 -5.49 -10.39 14.91
C ASP A 51 -5.04 -9.02 15.46
N GLY A 52 -5.40 -7.91 14.79
CA GLY A 52 -5.15 -6.56 15.28
C GLY A 52 -3.70 -6.11 15.06
N HIS A 53 -3.13 -6.38 13.90
CA HIS A 53 -1.90 -5.74 13.47
C HIS A 53 -2.10 -4.21 13.36
N THR A 54 -1.02 -3.44 13.30
CA THR A 54 -1.12 -1.98 13.16
C THR A 54 -1.73 -1.58 11.81
N GLY A 55 -1.39 -2.31 10.76
CA GLY A 55 -1.95 -2.14 9.42
C GLY A 55 -1.80 -3.41 8.60
N VAL A 56 -2.17 -3.33 7.33
CA VAL A 56 -1.86 -4.32 6.30
C VAL A 56 -1.22 -3.60 5.14
N GLU A 57 -0.01 -4.03 4.79
CA GLU A 57 0.74 -3.49 3.67
C GLU A 57 0.47 -4.34 2.42
N HIS A 58 0.47 -3.70 1.25
CA HIS A 58 0.09 -4.23 -0.06
C HIS A 58 -1.41 -4.42 -0.29
N ALA A 59 -1.79 -4.34 -1.57
CA ALA A 59 -3.16 -4.48 -2.01
C ALA A 59 -3.72 -5.89 -1.74
N LEU A 60 -5.00 -5.94 -1.40
CA LEU A 60 -5.72 -7.20 -1.33
C LEU A 60 -5.85 -7.80 -2.74
N PRO A 61 -5.61 -9.12 -2.91
CA PRO A 61 -5.59 -9.78 -4.21
C PRO A 61 -7.01 -10.13 -4.70
N VAL A 62 -7.89 -9.15 -4.74
CA VAL A 62 -9.29 -9.33 -5.14
C VAL A 62 -9.73 -8.19 -6.06
N ALA A 63 -10.58 -8.52 -7.04
CA ALA A 63 -11.11 -7.53 -7.96
C ALA A 63 -12.13 -6.59 -7.30
N LYS A 64 -12.80 -7.04 -6.24
CA LYS A 64 -13.80 -6.26 -5.51
C LYS A 64 -13.78 -6.62 -4.03
N LEU A 65 -13.81 -5.60 -3.17
CA LEU A 65 -14.14 -5.77 -1.76
C LEU A 65 -15.66 -5.71 -1.58
N TYR A 66 -16.21 -6.70 -0.91
CA TYR A 66 -17.62 -6.75 -0.56
C TYR A 66 -17.88 -6.13 0.80
N ASP A 67 -19.13 -5.80 1.07
CA ASP A 67 -19.54 -5.04 2.26
C ASP A 67 -19.21 -5.74 3.57
N ASP A 68 -19.22 -7.07 3.61
CA ASP A 68 -18.84 -7.85 4.80
C ASP A 68 -17.38 -7.60 5.21
N VAL A 69 -16.47 -7.56 4.23
CA VAL A 69 -15.04 -7.24 4.45
C VAL A 69 -14.87 -5.80 4.89
N ILE A 70 -15.54 -4.87 4.22
CA ILE A 70 -15.46 -3.44 4.50
C ILE A 70 -15.99 -3.14 5.91
N VAL A 71 -17.15 -3.71 6.26
CA VAL A 71 -17.75 -3.57 7.59
C VAL A 71 -16.84 -4.19 8.65
N LEU A 72 -16.36 -5.41 8.44
CA LEU A 72 -15.45 -6.07 9.38
C LEU A 72 -14.21 -5.20 9.66
N TRP A 73 -13.55 -4.73 8.61
CA TRP A 73 -12.32 -3.93 8.75
C TRP A 73 -12.59 -2.61 9.46
N SER A 74 -13.69 -1.93 9.12
CA SER A 74 -14.07 -0.65 9.74
C SER A 74 -14.35 -0.73 11.24
N GLN A 75 -14.63 -1.92 11.78
CA GLN A 75 -14.77 -2.15 13.22
C GLN A 75 -13.41 -2.30 13.94
N THR A 76 -12.32 -2.31 13.20
CA THR A 76 -10.97 -2.43 13.74
C THR A 76 -10.24 -1.07 13.71
N LYS A 77 -9.04 -1.02 14.31
CA LYS A 77 -8.13 0.12 14.19
C LYS A 77 -7.00 -0.15 13.19
N VAL A 78 -7.09 -1.24 12.45
CA VAL A 78 -6.04 -1.67 11.51
C VAL A 78 -6.03 -0.75 10.29
N GLY A 79 -4.90 -0.11 10.03
CA GLY A 79 -4.71 0.73 8.85
C GLY A 79 -4.50 -0.08 7.57
N TYR A 80 -4.46 0.61 6.44
CA TYR A 80 -4.25 -0.01 5.13
C TYR A 80 -3.31 0.81 4.27
N THR A 81 -2.25 0.18 3.76
CA THR A 81 -1.29 0.77 2.83
C THR A 81 -1.30 -0.06 1.53
N PRO A 82 -2.14 0.27 0.55
CA PRO A 82 -2.42 -0.60 -0.60
C PRO A 82 -1.23 -0.84 -1.52
N THR A 83 -0.27 0.06 -1.59
CA THR A 83 0.93 -0.07 -2.43
C THR A 83 0.57 -0.41 -3.88
N LEU A 84 -0.19 0.48 -4.51
CA LEU A 84 -0.87 0.25 -5.79
C LEU A 84 0.09 0.02 -6.95
N GLY A 85 1.31 0.58 -6.86
CA GLY A 85 2.35 0.37 -7.87
C GLY A 85 2.67 -1.10 -8.12
N VAL A 86 2.54 -1.95 -7.09
CA VAL A 86 2.79 -3.40 -7.14
C VAL A 86 1.56 -4.21 -6.71
N ALA A 87 0.36 -3.73 -7.04
CA ALA A 87 -0.89 -4.38 -6.68
C ALA A 87 -0.96 -5.83 -7.19
N TYR A 88 -1.34 -6.75 -6.30
CA TYR A 88 -1.54 -8.16 -6.63
C TYR A 88 -2.79 -8.39 -7.50
N GLY A 89 -2.84 -9.55 -8.17
CA GLY A 89 -4.04 -10.00 -8.90
C GLY A 89 -4.13 -9.55 -10.36
N GLY A 90 -3.08 -8.94 -10.91
CA GLY A 90 -3.05 -8.50 -12.31
C GLY A 90 -1.70 -7.87 -12.67
N VAL A 91 -1.68 -7.11 -13.74
CA VAL A 91 -0.50 -6.32 -14.12
C VAL A 91 -0.28 -5.22 -13.09
N TRP A 92 0.96 -5.06 -12.67
CA TRP A 92 1.33 -4.05 -11.67
C TRP A 92 1.02 -2.63 -12.13
N GLY A 93 0.52 -1.81 -11.21
CA GLY A 93 0.12 -0.44 -11.48
C GLY A 93 1.24 0.45 -12.02
N GLU A 94 2.51 0.21 -11.68
CA GLU A 94 3.62 0.96 -12.26
C GLU A 94 3.71 0.79 -13.79
N ASN A 95 3.36 -0.40 -14.33
CA ASN A 95 3.37 -0.63 -15.78
C ASN A 95 2.33 0.23 -16.51
N TYR A 96 1.20 0.54 -15.86
CA TYR A 96 0.22 1.48 -16.39
C TYR A 96 0.88 2.83 -16.74
N TRP A 97 1.66 3.38 -15.83
CA TRP A 97 2.30 4.68 -16.03
C TRP A 97 3.37 4.66 -17.10
N TYR A 98 4.15 3.57 -17.20
CA TYR A 98 5.11 3.39 -18.30
C TYR A 98 4.44 3.25 -19.67
N VAL A 99 3.19 2.80 -19.74
CA VAL A 99 2.42 2.66 -20.99
C VAL A 99 1.66 3.93 -21.34
N LYS A 100 1.07 4.59 -20.34
CA LYS A 100 0.17 5.74 -20.54
C LYS A 100 0.89 7.08 -20.54
N THR A 101 2.15 7.13 -20.11
CA THR A 101 2.95 8.35 -20.03
C THR A 101 4.34 8.13 -20.60
N ASP A 102 4.97 9.22 -21.08
CA ASP A 102 6.30 9.17 -21.66
C ASP A 102 7.39 9.38 -20.58
N VAL A 103 7.44 8.45 -19.62
CA VAL A 103 8.34 8.49 -18.46
C VAL A 103 9.80 8.70 -18.90
N TRP A 104 10.21 8.12 -20.03
CA TRP A 104 11.57 8.24 -20.58
C TRP A 104 11.90 9.63 -21.16
N ASP A 105 10.89 10.46 -21.43
CA ASP A 105 11.02 11.79 -22.01
C ASP A 105 10.78 12.92 -20.99
N ASP A 106 10.52 12.58 -19.75
CA ASP A 106 10.38 13.56 -18.67
C ASP A 106 11.72 14.25 -18.39
N GLU A 107 11.80 15.56 -18.68
CA GLU A 107 13.03 16.35 -18.53
C GLU A 107 13.56 16.34 -17.09
N ARG A 108 12.67 16.45 -16.11
CA ARG A 108 13.05 16.49 -14.69
C ARG A 108 13.61 15.13 -14.27
N LEU A 109 12.94 14.04 -14.65
CA LEU A 109 13.41 12.71 -14.34
C LEU A 109 14.77 12.43 -14.98
N ASN A 110 14.93 12.75 -16.27
CA ASN A 110 16.17 12.57 -17.00
C ASN A 110 17.34 13.40 -16.46
N ARG A 111 17.06 14.49 -15.76
CA ARG A 111 18.09 15.32 -15.11
C ARG A 111 18.69 14.66 -13.87
N PHE A 112 17.92 13.85 -13.15
CA PHE A 112 18.31 13.31 -11.85
C PHE A 112 18.46 11.77 -11.83
N VAL A 113 17.90 11.07 -12.81
CA VAL A 113 17.93 9.62 -12.90
C VAL A 113 18.69 9.18 -14.15
N PRO A 114 19.73 8.35 -14.02
CA PRO A 114 20.50 7.84 -15.16
C PRO A 114 19.63 7.08 -16.16
N ARG A 115 19.94 7.18 -17.45
CA ARG A 115 19.20 6.51 -18.52
C ARG A 115 19.19 4.98 -18.38
N GLU A 116 20.28 4.39 -17.91
CA GLU A 116 20.36 2.94 -17.64
C GLU A 116 19.36 2.46 -16.58
N VAL A 117 18.83 3.36 -15.75
CA VAL A 117 17.78 3.06 -14.76
C VAL A 117 16.38 3.24 -15.34
N ILE A 118 16.19 4.24 -16.20
CA ILE A 118 14.88 4.55 -16.81
C ILE A 118 14.57 3.62 -17.98
N ASP A 119 15.53 3.44 -18.89
CA ASP A 119 15.34 2.77 -20.18
C ASP A 119 14.84 1.33 -20.08
N PRO A 120 15.30 0.46 -19.18
CA PRO A 120 14.83 -0.93 -19.15
C PRO A 120 13.33 -1.05 -18.96
N ALA A 121 12.73 -0.32 -18.05
CA ALA A 121 11.29 -0.32 -17.82
C ALA A 121 10.51 0.39 -18.95
N ALA A 122 11.07 1.49 -19.48
CA ALA A 122 10.46 2.24 -20.57
C ALA A 122 10.46 1.48 -21.89
N ARG A 123 11.50 0.69 -22.18
CA ARG A 123 11.63 -0.10 -23.44
C ARG A 123 10.86 -1.40 -23.41
N ARG A 124 10.75 -2.05 -22.26
CA ARG A 124 10.09 -3.36 -22.10
C ARG A 124 8.77 -3.21 -21.36
N ARG A 125 7.92 -2.30 -21.84
CA ARG A 125 6.61 -2.03 -21.26
C ARG A 125 5.70 -3.24 -21.36
N ILE A 126 5.07 -3.59 -20.24
CA ILE A 126 4.01 -4.60 -20.22
C ILE A 126 2.72 -3.89 -20.59
N GLN A 127 2.23 -4.15 -21.81
CA GLN A 127 0.97 -3.59 -22.29
C GLN A 127 -0.17 -4.56 -22.02
N ALA A 128 -1.26 -4.06 -21.51
CA ALA A 128 -2.47 -4.81 -21.24
C ALA A 128 -3.71 -3.92 -21.47
N PRO A 129 -4.90 -4.49 -21.64
CA PRO A 129 -6.15 -3.76 -21.51
C PRO A 129 -6.26 -3.07 -20.15
N ASP A 130 -6.98 -1.95 -20.09
CA ASP A 130 -7.04 -1.14 -18.86
C ASP A 130 -7.62 -1.88 -17.66
N ASP A 131 -8.54 -2.81 -17.90
CA ASP A 131 -9.18 -3.64 -16.88
C ASP A 131 -8.27 -4.74 -16.29
N GLU A 132 -7.14 -5.04 -16.93
CA GLU A 132 -6.14 -5.97 -16.40
C GLU A 132 -5.15 -5.32 -15.41
N TYR A 133 -5.12 -3.99 -15.33
CA TYR A 133 -4.34 -3.28 -14.33
C TYR A 133 -5.06 -3.25 -12.98
N ASN A 134 -4.79 -4.23 -12.13
CA ASN A 134 -5.56 -4.44 -10.90
C ASN A 134 -5.44 -3.31 -9.87
N HIS A 135 -4.49 -2.40 -10.03
CA HIS A 135 -4.41 -1.22 -9.16
C HIS A 135 -5.71 -0.39 -9.17
N LEU A 136 -6.46 -0.36 -10.28
CA LEU A 136 -7.74 0.34 -10.38
C LEU A 136 -8.78 -0.26 -9.42
N ASN A 137 -8.85 -1.59 -9.36
CA ASN A 137 -9.74 -2.30 -8.44
C ASN A 137 -9.28 -2.16 -6.99
N ALA A 138 -7.97 -2.31 -6.74
CA ALA A 138 -7.38 -2.14 -5.42
C ALA A 138 -7.58 -0.72 -4.88
N ALA A 139 -7.45 0.31 -5.73
CA ALA A 139 -7.70 1.70 -5.37
C ALA A 139 -9.17 1.98 -5.03
N ARG A 140 -10.12 1.40 -5.79
CA ARG A 140 -11.56 1.47 -5.45
C ARG A 140 -11.84 0.82 -4.10
N GLY A 141 -11.22 -0.33 -3.81
CA GLY A 141 -11.31 -0.99 -2.51
C GLY A 141 -10.72 -0.13 -1.39
N ALA A 142 -9.58 0.50 -1.61
CA ALA A 142 -8.97 1.43 -0.66
C ALA A 142 -9.89 2.63 -0.38
N ASN A 143 -10.51 3.20 -1.40
CA ASN A 143 -11.47 4.29 -1.23
C ASN A 143 -12.71 3.84 -0.43
N ALA A 144 -13.27 2.67 -0.72
CA ALA A 144 -14.42 2.14 0.01
C ALA A 144 -14.10 1.92 1.51
N LEU A 145 -12.90 1.43 1.83
CA LEU A 145 -12.42 1.31 3.20
C LEU A 145 -12.27 2.69 3.88
N ARG A 146 -11.68 3.66 3.17
CA ARG A 146 -11.54 5.04 3.66
C ARG A 146 -12.90 5.67 3.98
N GLU A 147 -13.89 5.50 3.12
CA GLU A 147 -15.26 6.02 3.34
C GLU A 147 -15.92 5.46 4.61
N LYS A 148 -15.50 4.29 5.05
CA LYS A 148 -15.93 3.67 6.31
C LYS A 148 -14.98 3.95 7.49
N GLY A 149 -14.02 4.88 7.32
CA GLY A 149 -13.16 5.36 8.39
C GLY A 149 -11.88 4.56 8.61
N VAL A 150 -11.56 3.59 7.76
CA VAL A 150 -10.25 2.91 7.80
C VAL A 150 -9.16 3.91 7.41
N LEU A 151 -8.08 3.93 8.18
CA LEU A 151 -6.93 4.79 7.91
C LEU A 151 -6.15 4.24 6.71
N VAL A 152 -6.33 4.87 5.54
CA VAL A 152 -5.59 4.51 4.32
C VAL A 152 -4.35 5.38 4.20
N ASN A 153 -3.21 4.76 3.94
CA ASN A 153 -1.90 5.41 3.81
C ASN A 153 -1.35 5.27 2.40
N LEU A 154 -0.37 6.10 2.06
CA LEU A 154 0.39 6.00 0.83
C LEU A 154 1.48 4.95 0.96
N GLY A 155 1.64 4.08 -0.07
CA GLY A 155 2.72 3.11 -0.15
C GLY A 155 3.30 3.04 -1.57
N ALA A 156 4.49 3.54 -1.80
CA ALA A 156 5.05 3.64 -3.15
C ALA A 156 6.02 2.52 -3.53
N HIS A 157 6.41 1.65 -2.60
CA HIS A 157 7.32 0.49 -2.71
C HIS A 157 8.73 0.76 -3.28
N GLY A 158 9.00 1.90 -3.89
CA GLY A 158 10.33 2.32 -4.31
C GLY A 158 10.80 1.83 -5.69
N GLN A 159 9.93 1.26 -6.54
CA GLN A 159 10.31 0.86 -7.91
C GLN A 159 10.78 2.02 -8.76
N ARG A 160 10.24 3.21 -8.53
CA ARG A 160 10.71 4.46 -9.11
C ARG A 160 10.70 5.53 -8.02
N GLU A 161 11.81 5.67 -7.33
CA GLU A 161 11.98 6.56 -6.19
C GLU A 161 11.50 7.98 -6.51
N GLY A 162 10.75 8.56 -5.58
CA GLY A 162 10.13 9.86 -5.76
C GLY A 162 8.90 9.83 -6.66
N LEU A 163 9.05 9.47 -7.94
CA LEU A 163 7.94 9.47 -8.90
C LEU A 163 6.84 8.48 -8.54
N ALA A 164 7.20 7.29 -8.04
CA ALA A 164 6.22 6.28 -7.65
C ALA A 164 5.29 6.76 -6.50
N ALA A 165 5.75 7.65 -5.64
CA ALA A 165 4.89 8.27 -4.63
C ALA A 165 3.79 9.15 -5.27
N HIS A 166 4.13 9.89 -6.33
CA HIS A 166 3.14 10.65 -7.10
C HIS A 166 2.17 9.73 -7.85
N TRP A 167 2.68 8.66 -8.45
CA TRP A 167 1.82 7.66 -9.09
C TRP A 167 0.84 7.03 -8.12
N GLU A 168 1.29 6.71 -6.91
CA GLU A 168 0.40 6.17 -5.87
C GLU A 168 -0.73 7.14 -5.52
N LEU A 169 -0.44 8.44 -5.38
CA LEU A 169 -1.46 9.48 -5.17
C LEU A 169 -2.48 9.51 -6.32
N TRP A 170 -2.00 9.49 -7.56
CA TRP A 170 -2.86 9.50 -8.74
C TRP A 170 -3.66 8.20 -8.89
N MET A 171 -3.11 7.05 -8.51
CA MET A 171 -3.84 5.79 -8.47
C MET A 171 -4.94 5.79 -7.40
N LEU A 172 -4.71 6.40 -6.23
CA LEU A 172 -5.75 6.60 -5.22
C LEU A 172 -6.89 7.48 -5.76
N GLU A 173 -6.57 8.52 -6.53
CA GLU A 173 -7.55 9.36 -7.22
C GLU A 173 -8.34 8.56 -8.28
N GLN A 174 -7.65 7.73 -9.07
CA GLN A 174 -8.32 6.81 -10.02
C GLN A 174 -9.29 5.85 -9.32
N GLY A 175 -9.07 5.54 -8.04
CA GLY A 175 -9.96 4.75 -7.20
C GLY A 175 -11.19 5.50 -6.67
N GLY A 176 -11.29 6.81 -6.93
CA GLY A 176 -12.43 7.66 -6.54
C GLY A 176 -12.15 8.59 -5.36
N MET A 177 -10.94 8.64 -4.83
CA MET A 177 -10.57 9.68 -3.86
C MET A 177 -10.46 11.04 -4.55
N THR A 178 -10.84 12.09 -3.85
CA THR A 178 -10.49 13.46 -4.30
C THR A 178 -8.97 13.67 -4.18
N PRO A 179 -8.35 14.60 -4.95
CA PRO A 179 -6.94 14.92 -4.80
C PRO A 179 -6.51 15.26 -3.37
N HIS A 180 -7.39 15.95 -2.63
CA HIS A 180 -7.13 16.28 -1.23
C HIS A 180 -7.13 15.03 -0.32
N GLU A 181 -8.03 14.09 -0.54
CA GLU A 181 -8.07 12.83 0.22
C GLU A 181 -6.86 11.96 -0.09
N ALA A 182 -6.47 11.85 -1.37
CA ALA A 182 -5.26 11.15 -1.76
C ALA A 182 -4.01 11.79 -1.12
N LEU A 183 -3.90 13.12 -1.15
CA LEU A 183 -2.80 13.84 -0.50
C LEU A 183 -2.75 13.58 1.01
N ARG A 184 -3.90 13.48 1.68
CA ARG A 184 -3.96 13.12 3.11
C ARG A 184 -3.40 11.73 3.40
N CYS A 185 -3.55 10.77 2.48
CA CYS A 185 -2.95 9.44 2.63
C CYS A 185 -1.42 9.51 2.72
N GLY A 186 -0.80 10.41 1.95
CA GLY A 186 0.65 10.62 1.94
C GLY A 186 1.18 11.64 2.97
N THR A 187 0.32 12.21 3.79
CA THR A 187 0.70 13.24 4.77
C THR A 187 0.13 12.93 6.15
N LEU A 188 -1.02 13.51 6.50
CA LEU A 188 -1.62 13.41 7.82
C LEU A 188 -1.95 11.96 8.23
N ASN A 189 -2.43 11.13 7.28
CA ASN A 189 -2.75 9.75 7.61
C ASN A 189 -1.47 8.95 7.93
N GLY A 190 -0.40 9.13 7.15
CA GLY A 190 0.90 8.55 7.42
C GLY A 190 1.45 8.98 8.78
N ALA A 191 1.35 10.29 9.11
CA ALA A 191 1.75 10.80 10.42
C ALA A 191 0.94 10.15 11.56
N ARG A 192 -0.37 10.04 11.41
CA ARG A 192 -1.25 9.36 12.39
C ARG A 192 -0.90 7.88 12.54
N TYR A 193 -0.65 7.20 11.43
CA TYR A 193 -0.26 5.79 11.44
C TYR A 193 1.03 5.56 12.22
N LEU A 194 1.97 6.48 12.12
CA LEU A 194 3.25 6.45 12.84
C LEU A 194 3.17 7.04 14.25
N GLY A 195 2.04 7.63 14.66
CA GLY A 195 1.89 8.29 15.95
C GLY A 195 2.61 9.65 16.03
N MET A 196 2.84 10.31 14.91
CA MET A 196 3.57 11.58 14.75
C MET A 196 2.66 12.76 14.40
N ASP A 197 1.35 12.62 14.48
CA ASP A 197 0.39 13.64 14.06
C ASP A 197 0.20 14.79 15.06
N LYS A 198 0.96 14.75 16.16
CA LYS A 198 0.95 15.79 17.21
C LYS A 198 2.27 16.56 17.30
N ASP A 199 3.24 16.19 16.49
CA ASP A 199 4.55 16.85 16.41
C ASP A 199 4.56 17.92 15.24
#